data_ec1907d58a77dcc6f1c02c842f5fa5fe
#
_entry.id   ec1907d58a77dcc6f1c02c842f5fa5fe
#
_cell.length_a   1.000
_cell.length_b   1.000
_cell.length_c   1.000
_cell.angle_alpha   90.00
_cell.angle_beta   90.00
_cell.angle_gamma   90.00
#
_symmetry.space_group_name_H-M   'P 1'
#
loop_
_entity.id
_entity.type
_entity.pdbx_description
1 polymer ?
#
loop_
_entity_poly.entity_id
_entity_poly.type
_entity_poly.pdbx_seq_one_letter_code
_entity_poly.pdbx_strand_id
1 'polypeptide(L)'
;IVLRRNPLELVEVLRSRGYSREKVRENVEAELIDYVYVRALKIYGPRRTVQIRTSGRTKEEVAEMVLRALRGELRSEEVDWIGELEANGSLEGLLRLL
;
A
#
# COMPACT_ATOMS: atom_id res chain seq x y z
N ILE A 1 -10.40 -6.74 -0.97
CA ILE A 1 -9.65 -5.89 -0.03
C ILE A 1 -8.22 -5.73 -0.51
N VAL A 2 -7.76 -4.51 -0.59
CA VAL A 2 -6.38 -4.17 -1.00
C VAL A 2 -5.67 -3.57 0.21
N LEU A 3 -4.65 -4.26 0.71
CA LEU A 3 -3.82 -3.76 1.81
C LEU A 3 -2.73 -2.86 1.24
N ARG A 4 -2.61 -1.66 1.78
CA ARG A 4 -1.66 -0.65 1.31
C ARG A 4 -0.60 -0.37 2.37
N ARG A 5 0.65 -0.34 1.96
CA ARG A 5 1.79 -0.09 2.85
C ARG A 5 2.63 1.05 2.33
N ASN A 6 3.10 1.93 3.24
CA ASN A 6 3.99 3.03 2.87
C ASN A 6 5.21 2.47 2.12
N PRO A 7 5.54 3.00 0.93
CA PRO A 7 6.67 2.51 0.12
C PRO A 7 8.02 2.52 0.83
N LEU A 8 8.29 3.48 1.71
CA LEU A 8 9.51 3.52 2.51
C LEU A 8 9.60 2.31 3.44
N GLU A 9 8.51 1.98 4.09
CA GLU A 9 8.41 0.81 4.96
C GLU A 9 8.52 -0.48 4.15
N LEU A 10 7.92 -0.50 2.98
CA LEU A 10 7.95 -1.66 2.08
C LEU A 10 9.38 -2.00 1.64
N VAL A 11 10.21 -0.99 1.34
CA VAL A 11 11.65 -1.20 1.02
C VAL A 11 12.33 -1.98 2.15
N GLU A 12 12.16 -1.54 3.38
CA GLU A 12 12.79 -2.19 4.54
C GLU A 12 12.30 -3.62 4.74
N VAL A 13 11.00 -3.83 4.66
CA VAL A 13 10.40 -5.16 4.83
C VAL A 13 10.91 -6.15 3.78
N LEU A 14 10.91 -5.75 2.52
CA LEU A 14 11.35 -6.64 1.44
C LEU A 14 12.83 -6.94 1.50
N ARG A 15 13.66 -5.94 1.84
CA ARG A 15 15.10 -6.15 2.05
C ARG A 15 15.37 -7.11 3.20
N SER A 16 14.65 -6.96 4.30
CA SER A 16 14.81 -7.84 5.46
C SER A 16 14.43 -9.29 5.16
N ARG A 17 13.57 -9.51 4.17
CA ARG A 17 13.17 -10.84 3.70
C ARG A 17 14.12 -11.41 2.65
N GLY A 18 15.19 -10.71 2.32
CA GLY A 18 16.18 -11.19 1.37
C GLY A 18 15.82 -11.04 -0.11
N TYR A 19 14.82 -10.20 -0.42
CA TYR A 19 14.46 -9.94 -1.80
C TYR A 19 15.58 -9.21 -2.52
N SER A 20 15.80 -9.54 -3.80
CA SER A 20 16.79 -8.86 -4.63
C SER A 20 16.43 -7.38 -4.80
N ARG A 21 17.43 -6.56 -5.14
CA ARG A 21 17.23 -5.14 -5.41
C ARG A 21 16.17 -4.92 -6.50
N GLU A 22 16.22 -5.72 -7.55
CA GLU A 22 15.28 -5.66 -8.66
C GLU A 22 13.85 -5.96 -8.21
N LYS A 23 13.65 -6.98 -7.38
CA LYS A 23 12.34 -7.33 -6.84
C LYS A 23 11.80 -6.28 -5.88
N VAL A 24 12.66 -5.71 -5.05
CA VAL A 24 12.28 -4.59 -4.18
C VAL A 24 11.78 -3.42 -5.02
N ARG A 25 12.52 -3.05 -6.05
CA ARG A 25 12.17 -1.96 -6.96
C ARG A 25 10.82 -2.19 -7.63
N GLU A 26 10.61 -3.36 -8.23
CA GLU A 26 9.35 -3.70 -8.89
C GLU A 26 8.15 -3.57 -7.95
N ASN A 27 8.27 -4.12 -6.74
CA ASN A 27 7.18 -4.10 -5.77
C ASN A 27 6.91 -2.69 -5.26
N VAL A 28 7.94 -1.92 -4.97
CA VAL A 28 7.80 -0.55 -4.47
C VAL A 28 7.23 0.37 -5.54
N GLU A 29 7.69 0.27 -6.77
CA GLU A 29 7.13 1.03 -7.89
C GLU A 29 5.65 0.72 -8.10
N ALA A 30 5.27 -0.56 -8.04
CA ALA A 30 3.88 -0.97 -8.15
C ALA A 30 3.01 -0.35 -7.06
N GLU A 31 3.50 -0.30 -5.82
CA GLU A 31 2.77 0.32 -4.71
C GLU A 31 2.64 1.84 -4.91
N LEU A 32 3.71 2.51 -5.37
CA LEU A 32 3.70 3.94 -5.63
C LEU A 32 2.62 4.36 -6.63
N ILE A 33 2.43 3.59 -7.69
CA ILE A 33 1.48 3.90 -8.76
C ILE A 33 0.10 3.25 -8.57
N ASP A 34 -0.18 2.72 -7.38
CA ASP A 34 -1.46 2.09 -7.06
C ASP A 34 -1.83 0.90 -7.96
N TYR A 35 -0.83 0.18 -8.45
CA TYR A 35 -1.03 -0.86 -9.45
C TYR A 35 -2.07 -1.91 -9.05
N VAL A 36 -1.94 -2.47 -7.85
CA VAL A 36 -2.85 -3.52 -7.36
C VAL A 36 -4.26 -2.99 -7.18
N TYR A 37 -4.38 -1.78 -6.64
CA TYR A 37 -5.67 -1.14 -6.45
C TYR A 37 -6.38 -0.87 -7.79
N VAL A 38 -5.66 -0.32 -8.76
CA VAL A 38 -6.22 -0.03 -10.09
C VAL A 38 -6.70 -1.32 -10.76
N ARG A 39 -5.93 -2.40 -10.66
CA ARG A 39 -6.34 -3.71 -11.19
C ARG A 39 -7.57 -4.25 -10.48
N ALA A 40 -7.62 -4.14 -9.15
CA ALA A 40 -8.78 -4.57 -8.38
C ALA A 40 -10.04 -3.80 -8.79
N LEU A 41 -9.93 -2.49 -8.98
CA LEU A 41 -11.04 -1.68 -9.47
C LEU A 41 -11.55 -2.14 -10.83
N LYS A 42 -10.65 -2.48 -11.75
CA LYS A 42 -11.02 -2.96 -13.08
C LYS A 42 -11.73 -4.31 -13.06
N ILE A 43 -11.30 -5.19 -12.14
CA ILE A 43 -11.85 -6.56 -12.06
C ILE A 43 -13.14 -6.59 -11.24
N TYR A 44 -13.18 -5.94 -10.09
CA TYR A 44 -14.27 -6.06 -9.12
C TYR A 44 -15.17 -4.84 -9.03
N GLY A 45 -14.74 -3.69 -9.56
CA GLY A 45 -15.46 -2.43 -9.47
C GLY A 45 -15.32 -1.73 -8.11
N PRO A 46 -15.71 -0.45 -8.02
CA PRO A 46 -15.50 0.36 -6.81
C PRO A 46 -16.32 -0.13 -5.60
N ARG A 47 -17.44 -0.77 -5.82
CA ARG A 47 -18.29 -1.27 -4.70
C ARG A 47 -17.69 -2.48 -3.99
N ARG A 48 -16.81 -3.23 -4.67
CA ARG A 48 -16.21 -4.46 -4.15
C ARG A 48 -14.72 -4.28 -3.82
N THR A 49 -14.20 -3.07 -3.93
CA THR A 49 -12.79 -2.79 -3.71
C THR A 49 -12.64 -1.84 -2.53
N VAL A 50 -12.02 -2.32 -1.47
CA VAL A 50 -11.76 -1.55 -0.26
C VAL A 50 -10.27 -1.51 0.00
N GLN A 51 -9.71 -0.31 0.08
CA GLN A 51 -8.33 -0.10 0.49
C GLN A 51 -8.22 0.07 1.98
N ILE A 52 -7.21 -0.54 2.57
CA ILE A 52 -6.87 -0.41 3.98
C ILE A 52 -5.38 -0.12 4.10
N ARG A 53 -5.02 1.02 4.71
CA ARG A 53 -3.63 1.35 4.99
C ARG A 53 -3.16 0.53 6.19
N THR A 54 -2.07 -0.19 6.01
CA THR A 54 -1.48 -0.98 7.09
C THR A 54 -0.38 -0.25 7.85
N SER A 55 0.23 0.76 7.22
CA SER A 55 1.29 1.57 7.84
C SER A 55 0.78 2.31 9.08
N GLY A 56 1.54 2.28 10.16
CA GLY A 56 1.18 2.92 11.41
C GLY A 56 0.09 2.20 12.21
N ARG A 57 -0.30 1.01 11.78
CA ARG A 57 -1.33 0.20 12.45
C ARG A 57 -0.76 -1.14 12.90
N THR A 58 -1.26 -1.66 14.00
CA THR A 58 -0.92 -3.01 14.46
C THR A 58 -1.61 -4.06 13.61
N LYS A 59 -1.14 -5.31 13.70
CA LYS A 59 -1.79 -6.44 13.03
C LYS A 59 -3.23 -6.61 13.49
N GLU A 60 -3.49 -6.39 14.77
CA GLU A 60 -4.82 -6.48 15.38
C GLU A 60 -5.75 -5.40 14.83
N GLU A 61 -5.26 -4.16 14.71
CA GLU A 61 -6.04 -3.07 14.13
C GLU A 61 -6.39 -3.35 12.67
N VAL A 62 -5.43 -3.84 11.88
CA VAL A 62 -5.67 -4.19 10.47
C VAL A 62 -6.67 -5.35 10.38
N ALA A 63 -6.52 -6.38 11.21
CA ALA A 63 -7.45 -7.51 11.23
C ALA A 63 -8.89 -7.07 11.53
N GLU A 64 -9.06 -6.17 12.50
CA GLU A 64 -10.37 -5.59 12.84
C GLU A 64 -10.97 -4.84 11.63
N MET A 65 -10.15 -4.05 10.94
CA MET A 65 -10.60 -3.32 9.76
C MET A 65 -10.99 -4.25 8.61
N VAL A 66 -10.24 -5.34 8.42
CA VAL A 66 -10.57 -6.36 7.41
C VAL A 66 -11.93 -6.98 7.72
N LEU A 67 -12.18 -7.35 8.97
CA LEU A 67 -13.47 -7.91 9.38
C LEU A 67 -14.62 -6.93 9.13
N ARG A 68 -14.42 -5.66 9.45
CA ARG A 68 -15.42 -4.62 9.20
C ARG A 68 -15.66 -4.43 7.70
N ALA A 69 -14.61 -4.47 6.90
CA ALA A 69 -14.73 -4.37 5.45
C ALA A 69 -15.54 -5.54 4.88
N LEU A 70 -15.30 -6.77 5.36
CA LEU A 70 -16.04 -7.95 4.95
C LEU A 70 -17.53 -7.87 5.31
N ARG A 71 -17.87 -7.14 6.37
CA ARG A 71 -19.26 -6.90 6.78
C ARG A 71 -19.92 -5.73 6.04
N GLY A 72 -19.19 -5.05 5.16
CA GLY A 72 -19.69 -3.86 4.48
C GLY A 72 -19.76 -2.63 5.37
N GLU A 73 -19.07 -2.62 6.49
CA GLU A 73 -19.10 -1.55 7.51
C GLU A 73 -17.93 -0.56 7.40
N LEU A 74 -17.02 -0.78 6.48
CA LEU A 74 -15.83 0.05 6.30
C LEU A 74 -15.76 0.62 4.90
N ARG A 75 -15.59 1.94 4.80
CA ARG A 75 -15.33 2.59 3.52
C ARG A 75 -13.87 2.42 3.13
N SER A 76 -13.62 2.35 1.82
CA SER A 76 -12.26 2.35 1.28
C SER A 76 -11.53 3.63 1.69
N GLU A 77 -10.31 3.49 2.16
CA GLU A 77 -9.44 4.64 2.43
C GLU A 77 -8.85 5.17 1.14
N GLU A 78 -8.56 6.46 1.11
CA GLU A 78 -7.83 7.06 0.00
C GLU A 78 -6.33 6.95 0.26
N VAL A 79 -5.59 6.53 -0.75
CA VAL A 79 -4.14 6.38 -0.66
C VAL A 79 -3.47 7.05 -1.85
N ASP A 80 -2.66 8.05 -1.57
CA ASP A 80 -1.86 8.78 -2.56
C ASP A 80 -0.42 8.89 -2.04
N TRP A 81 0.35 7.82 -2.26
CA TRP A 81 1.73 7.78 -1.75
C TRP A 81 2.63 8.85 -2.36
N ILE A 82 2.48 9.09 -3.66
CA ILE A 82 3.32 10.10 -4.34
C ILE A 82 3.05 11.47 -3.73
N GLY A 83 1.79 11.85 -3.59
CA GLY A 83 1.42 13.12 -2.98
C GLY A 83 1.87 13.23 -1.52
N GLU A 84 1.68 12.18 -0.74
CA GLU A 84 2.06 12.16 0.68
C GLU A 84 3.58 12.27 0.86
N LEU A 85 4.36 11.48 0.11
CA LEU A 85 5.81 11.48 0.20
C LEU A 85 6.42 12.78 -0.35
N GLU A 86 5.83 13.34 -1.39
CA GLU A 86 6.24 14.63 -1.91
C GLU A 86 6.00 15.74 -0.88
N ALA A 87 4.84 15.75 -0.26
CA ALA A 87 4.47 16.75 0.74
C ALA A 87 5.39 16.71 1.97
N ASN A 88 5.84 15.54 2.39
CA ASN A 88 6.74 15.41 3.54
C ASN A 88 8.23 15.40 3.17
N GLY A 89 8.57 15.60 1.91
CA GLY A 89 9.96 15.67 1.43
C GLY A 89 10.67 14.34 1.29
N SER A 90 9.97 13.21 1.34
CA SER A 90 10.58 11.88 1.33
C SER A 90 10.65 11.22 -0.05
N LEU A 91 9.92 11.73 -1.04
CA LEU A 91 9.81 11.06 -2.33
C LEU A 91 11.15 10.90 -3.04
N GLU A 92 11.95 11.97 -3.10
CA GLU A 92 13.26 11.93 -3.75
C GLU A 92 14.19 10.91 -3.09
N GLY A 93 14.21 10.88 -1.76
CA GLY A 93 14.99 9.91 -1.01
C GLY A 93 14.57 8.47 -1.30
N LEU A 94 13.27 8.22 -1.42
CA LEU A 94 12.76 6.90 -1.81
C LEU A 94 13.25 6.51 -3.21
N LEU A 95 13.12 7.40 -4.18
CA LEU A 95 13.51 7.12 -5.57
C LEU A 95 15.00 6.82 -5.68
N ARG A 96 15.85 7.42 -4.85
CA ARG A 96 17.28 7.12 -4.80
C ARG A 96 17.59 5.72 -4.24
N LEU A 97 16.70 5.15 -3.44
CA LEU A 97 16.86 3.80 -2.92
C LEU A 97 16.54 2.72 -3.98
N LEU A 98 15.86 3.10 -5.00
CA LEU A 98 15.44 2.21 -6.08
C LEU A 98 16.41 2.27 -7.26
#